data_6cae0707ccf9abac2233d81b531577b4
#
_entry.id   6cae0707ccf9abac2233d81b531577b4
#
_cell.length_a   1.000
_cell.length_b   1.000
_cell.length_c   1.000
_cell.angle_alpha   90.00
_cell.angle_beta   90.00
_cell.angle_gamma   90.00
#
_symmetry.space_group_name_H-M   'P 1'
#
loop_
_entity.id
_entity.type
_entity.pdbx_description
1 polymer ?
#
loop_
_entity_poly.entity_id
_entity_poly.type
_entity_poly.pdbx_seq_one_letter_code
_entity_poly.pdbx_strand_id
1 'polypeptide(L)'
;MKNKLNSKKYMIFGIMLLVLTGCGLHQKTIRFGAAGIGGMYDAFANAYVSIANKEENGLKLETKNTAGSAANIRLLSGRYIELGIAQADLVEEAYGGTGEFKDEAYQGYQAVANLYPEACQIVVLADSDIESTEDLLGKRISIGEAESGTERNAKQILSALGMNNGMVEMVNLDYTKAAAELADGEIDAFFCTAGIKTNVIEELAKESGIRLLDIGEDCRNRLLAAYPSYSFYTVPADTYTGQSEDVETLCVQAVLLASEKLSEDTVKLLTELLFVHEKDIRYAASINLSEKEEDAVNGITIPFHKGAAAYYAEHGIEVKTE
;
A
#
# COMPACT_ATOMS: atom_id res chain seq x y z
N MET A 1 -1.04 79.98 -17.28
CA MET A 1 -1.04 79.10 -16.12
C MET A 1 -2.35 78.34 -16.06
N LYS A 2 -2.45 77.14 -16.60
CA LYS A 2 -3.50 76.10 -16.40
C LYS A 2 -3.11 74.96 -17.29
N ASN A 3 -2.73 73.86 -16.69
CA ASN A 3 -2.68 72.44 -17.18
C ASN A 3 -1.48 71.65 -16.62
N LYS A 4 -1.41 71.50 -15.28
CA LYS A 4 -0.48 70.53 -14.63
C LYS A 4 -1.12 69.74 -13.48
N LEU A 5 -2.45 69.61 -13.44
CA LEU A 5 -3.10 68.98 -12.28
C LEU A 5 -3.83 67.66 -12.58
N ASN A 6 -3.83 67.16 -13.83
CA ASN A 6 -4.60 65.93 -14.14
C ASN A 6 -3.77 64.69 -14.44
N SER A 7 -2.41 64.76 -14.51
CA SER A 7 -1.62 63.57 -14.84
C SER A 7 -1.30 62.67 -13.60
N LYS A 8 -1.36 63.25 -12.39
CA LYS A 8 -1.06 62.48 -11.17
C LYS A 8 -2.22 61.58 -10.66
N LYS A 9 -3.47 61.90 -11.04
CA LYS A 9 -4.65 61.10 -10.64
C LYS A 9 -4.80 59.81 -11.46
N TYR A 10 -4.37 59.77 -12.70
CA TYR A 10 -4.45 58.57 -13.55
C TYR A 10 -3.29 57.62 -13.30
N MET A 11 -2.16 58.08 -12.78
CA MET A 11 -1.03 57.24 -12.45
C MET A 11 -1.22 56.42 -11.15
N ILE A 12 -2.06 56.95 -10.23
CA ILE A 12 -2.40 56.20 -8.97
C ILE A 12 -3.48 55.17 -9.22
N PHE A 13 -4.37 55.34 -10.22
CA PHE A 13 -5.40 54.38 -10.56
C PHE A 13 -4.86 53.19 -11.42
N GLY A 14 -3.77 53.39 -12.16
CA GLY A 14 -3.09 52.36 -12.95
C GLY A 14 -2.23 51.40 -12.09
N ILE A 15 -1.74 51.87 -10.93
CA ILE A 15 -0.91 51.04 -10.02
C ILE A 15 -1.77 50.17 -9.11
N MET A 16 -3.03 50.54 -8.87
CA MET A 16 -3.94 49.78 -8.00
C MET A 16 -4.63 48.59 -8.73
N LEU A 17 -4.53 48.51 -10.06
CA LEU A 17 -5.09 47.40 -10.84
C LEU A 17 -4.08 46.26 -11.12
N LEU A 18 -2.81 46.43 -10.76
CA LEU A 18 -1.74 45.48 -11.03
C LEU A 18 -1.36 44.58 -9.81
N VAL A 19 -2.07 44.71 -8.67
CA VAL A 19 -1.78 43.95 -7.44
C VAL A 19 -2.77 42.78 -7.22
N LEU A 20 -3.76 42.61 -8.12
CA LEU A 20 -4.82 41.60 -7.98
C LEU A 20 -4.65 40.35 -8.87
N THR A 21 -3.51 40.16 -9.52
CA THR A 21 -3.27 38.97 -10.35
C THR A 21 -2.07 38.14 -9.87
N GLY A 22 -1.82 38.13 -8.57
CA GLY A 22 -0.70 37.43 -7.96
C GLY A 22 -1.10 36.37 -6.91
N CYS A 23 -2.35 35.97 -6.82
CA CYS A 23 -2.72 34.68 -6.18
C CYS A 23 -2.61 33.59 -7.23
N GLY A 24 -1.41 33.23 -7.61
CA GLY A 24 -1.15 31.88 -8.10
C GLY A 24 -1.64 30.95 -7.01
N LEU A 25 -2.78 30.28 -7.24
CA LEU A 25 -3.23 29.16 -6.45
C LEU A 25 -2.03 28.22 -6.38
N HIS A 26 -1.30 28.22 -5.27
CA HIS A 26 -0.29 27.22 -5.01
C HIS A 26 -1.08 25.90 -4.92
N GLN A 27 -1.10 25.18 -6.04
CA GLN A 27 -1.73 23.89 -6.12
C GLN A 27 -1.05 23.01 -5.06
N LYS A 28 -1.82 22.67 -4.01
CA LYS A 28 -1.29 21.85 -2.92
C LYS A 28 -0.95 20.48 -3.49
N THR A 29 0.30 20.07 -3.39
CA THR A 29 0.73 18.75 -3.81
C THR A 29 0.13 17.70 -2.86
N ILE A 30 -0.51 16.67 -3.42
CA ILE A 30 -1.03 15.51 -2.71
C ILE A 30 0.12 14.51 -2.55
N ARG A 31 0.51 14.23 -1.32
CA ARG A 31 1.59 13.29 -1.00
C ARG A 31 1.00 11.89 -0.86
N PHE A 32 1.51 10.95 -1.65
CA PHE A 32 1.07 9.57 -1.66
C PHE A 32 2.12 8.69 -0.97
N GLY A 33 1.81 8.20 0.24
CA GLY A 33 2.63 7.23 0.96
C GLY A 33 2.56 5.87 0.30
N ALA A 34 3.69 5.44 -0.25
CA ALA A 34 3.85 4.12 -0.86
C ALA A 34 4.37 3.10 0.18
N ALA A 35 5.52 2.53 -0.06
CA ALA A 35 6.30 1.72 0.86
C ALA A 35 7.78 1.75 0.42
N GLY A 36 8.55 0.73 0.80
CA GLY A 36 9.91 0.54 0.33
C GLY A 36 9.97 0.31 -1.19
N ILE A 37 11.06 0.75 -1.80
CA ILE A 37 11.33 0.61 -3.24
C ILE A 37 11.32 -0.88 -3.62
N GLY A 38 10.73 -1.20 -4.77
CA GLY A 38 10.64 -2.57 -5.30
C GLY A 38 9.43 -3.37 -4.80
N GLY A 39 8.66 -2.84 -3.85
CA GLY A 39 7.38 -3.41 -3.42
C GLY A 39 6.21 -2.99 -4.30
N MET A 40 5.07 -3.70 -4.15
CA MET A 40 3.87 -3.43 -4.95
C MET A 40 3.23 -2.06 -4.67
N TYR A 41 3.28 -1.57 -3.43
CA TYR A 41 2.79 -0.22 -3.11
C TYR A 41 3.58 0.85 -3.85
N ASP A 42 4.91 0.70 -3.93
CA ASP A 42 5.77 1.62 -4.67
C ASP A 42 5.44 1.59 -6.17
N ALA A 43 5.32 0.40 -6.75
CA ALA A 43 4.96 0.23 -8.16
C ALA A 43 3.59 0.86 -8.49
N PHE A 44 2.57 0.57 -7.67
CA PHE A 44 1.24 1.15 -7.82
C PHE A 44 1.24 2.68 -7.69
N ALA A 45 1.82 3.19 -6.59
CA ALA A 45 1.82 4.62 -6.33
C ALA A 45 2.53 5.41 -7.43
N ASN A 46 3.67 4.92 -7.94
CA ASN A 46 4.39 5.55 -9.03
C ASN A 46 3.60 5.53 -10.35
N ALA A 47 2.97 4.41 -10.69
CA ALA A 47 2.11 4.29 -11.87
C ALA A 47 0.91 5.25 -11.78
N TYR A 48 0.19 5.20 -10.65
CA TYR A 48 -0.98 6.03 -10.41
C TYR A 48 -0.65 7.54 -10.41
N VAL A 49 0.41 7.95 -9.71
CA VAL A 49 0.89 9.34 -9.67
C VAL A 49 1.30 9.82 -11.07
N SER A 50 2.00 8.96 -11.84
CA SER A 50 2.39 9.29 -13.22
C SER A 50 1.18 9.54 -14.11
N ILE A 51 0.14 8.72 -14.00
CA ILE A 51 -1.10 8.83 -14.77
C ILE A 51 -1.86 10.10 -14.32
N ALA A 52 -2.11 10.26 -13.02
CA ALA A 52 -2.87 11.40 -12.49
C ALA A 52 -2.23 12.75 -12.84
N ASN A 53 -0.90 12.83 -12.88
CA ASN A 53 -0.19 14.06 -13.23
C ASN A 53 -0.15 14.36 -14.75
N LYS A 54 -0.45 13.37 -15.60
CA LYS A 54 -0.54 13.60 -17.07
C LYS A 54 -1.90 14.12 -17.48
N GLU A 55 -2.93 13.85 -16.71
CA GLU A 55 -4.27 14.36 -16.95
C GLU A 55 -4.33 15.87 -16.66
N GLU A 56 -4.99 16.63 -17.54
CA GLU A 56 -5.21 18.08 -17.36
C GLU A 56 -6.35 18.36 -16.37
N ASN A 57 -6.30 17.70 -15.21
CA ASN A 57 -7.35 17.72 -14.18
C ASN A 57 -7.07 18.66 -13.01
N GLY A 58 -5.93 19.35 -13.05
CA GLY A 58 -5.53 20.28 -12.01
C GLY A 58 -4.99 19.61 -10.74
N LEU A 59 -4.79 18.31 -10.69
CA LEU A 59 -4.13 17.62 -9.58
C LEU A 59 -2.60 17.64 -9.72
N LYS A 60 -1.92 17.62 -8.58
CA LYS A 60 -0.48 17.41 -8.52
C LYS A 60 -0.19 16.42 -7.39
N LEU A 61 0.29 15.25 -7.76
CA LEU A 61 0.64 14.18 -6.84
C LEU A 61 2.15 13.97 -6.79
N GLU A 62 2.66 13.51 -5.66
CA GLU A 62 4.03 13.03 -5.50
C GLU A 62 4.08 11.79 -4.64
N THR A 63 4.88 10.81 -5.02
CA THR A 63 5.12 9.59 -4.23
C THR A 63 6.08 9.88 -3.08
N LYS A 64 5.83 9.27 -1.92
CA LYS A 64 6.69 9.29 -0.74
C LYS A 64 7.01 7.86 -0.32
N ASN A 65 8.29 7.53 -0.24
CA ASN A 65 8.71 6.25 0.31
C ASN A 65 8.43 6.22 1.81
N THR A 66 7.91 5.11 2.28
CA THR A 66 7.55 4.86 3.69
C THR A 66 7.90 3.41 4.04
N ALA A 67 7.77 3.04 5.30
CA ALA A 67 7.97 1.64 5.70
C ALA A 67 6.79 0.71 5.34
N GLY A 68 5.64 1.25 4.92
CA GLY A 68 4.46 0.46 4.54
C GLY A 68 3.23 0.74 5.40
N SER A 69 2.42 -0.28 5.67
CA SER A 69 1.04 -0.14 6.17
C SER A 69 0.91 0.65 7.47
N ALA A 70 1.60 0.26 8.55
CA ALA A 70 1.48 0.95 9.84
C ALA A 70 2.06 2.37 9.77
N ALA A 71 3.18 2.55 9.06
CA ALA A 71 3.75 3.87 8.82
C ALA A 71 2.78 4.78 8.04
N ASN A 72 2.12 4.26 6.97
CA ASN A 72 1.16 5.04 6.18
C ASN A 72 -0.06 5.45 7.00
N ILE A 73 -0.60 4.55 7.81
CA ILE A 73 -1.71 4.85 8.72
C ILE A 73 -1.33 5.99 9.67
N ARG A 74 -0.17 5.90 10.32
CA ARG A 74 0.33 6.93 11.24
C ARG A 74 0.57 8.27 10.53
N LEU A 75 1.13 8.24 9.31
CA LEU A 75 1.39 9.44 8.51
C LEU A 75 0.09 10.10 8.01
N LEU A 76 -0.93 9.32 7.62
CA LEU A 76 -2.26 9.80 7.26
C LEU A 76 -2.94 10.47 8.47
N SER A 77 -2.98 9.78 9.62
CA SER A 77 -3.55 10.30 10.86
C SER A 77 -2.85 11.58 11.31
N GLY A 78 -1.50 11.63 11.20
CA GLY A 78 -0.69 12.81 11.49
C GLY A 78 -0.73 13.89 10.41
N ARG A 79 -1.44 13.68 9.28
CA ARG A 79 -1.54 14.61 8.14
C ARG A 79 -0.20 14.92 7.46
N TYR A 80 0.73 13.98 7.50
CA TYR A 80 2.00 14.08 6.79
C TYR A 80 1.91 13.63 5.34
N ILE A 81 0.91 12.81 5.01
CA ILE A 81 0.53 12.40 3.65
C ILE A 81 -0.97 12.56 3.48
N GLU A 82 -1.45 12.66 2.24
CA GLU A 82 -2.87 12.81 1.89
C GLU A 82 -3.48 11.53 1.31
N LEU A 83 -2.67 10.67 0.69
CA LEU A 83 -3.03 9.34 0.20
C LEU A 83 -2.06 8.30 0.78
N GLY A 84 -2.50 7.07 0.91
CA GLY A 84 -1.64 5.96 1.35
C GLY A 84 -2.28 4.62 1.02
N ILE A 85 -1.46 3.57 1.02
CA ILE A 85 -1.93 2.18 0.91
C ILE A 85 -1.59 1.49 2.22
N ALA A 86 -2.54 0.70 2.74
CA ALA A 86 -2.30 -0.12 3.92
C ALA A 86 -3.15 -1.41 3.85
N GLN A 87 -2.71 -2.42 4.57
CA GLN A 87 -3.43 -3.68 4.70
C GLN A 87 -4.73 -3.48 5.48
N ALA A 88 -5.81 -4.12 5.02
CA ALA A 88 -7.15 -3.99 5.57
C ALA A 88 -7.25 -4.32 7.06
N ASP A 89 -6.52 -5.33 7.53
CA ASP A 89 -6.45 -5.74 8.93
C ASP A 89 -5.86 -4.64 9.83
N LEU A 90 -4.75 -4.05 9.39
CA LEU A 90 -4.12 -2.92 10.09
C LEU A 90 -5.01 -1.67 10.08
N VAL A 91 -5.67 -1.41 8.94
CA VAL A 91 -6.60 -0.28 8.79
C VAL A 91 -7.75 -0.40 9.79
N GLU A 92 -8.38 -1.58 9.88
CA GLU A 92 -9.49 -1.85 10.79
C GLU A 92 -9.07 -1.69 12.26
N GLU A 93 -7.98 -2.34 12.68
CA GLU A 93 -7.52 -2.28 14.05
C GLU A 93 -7.07 -0.88 14.47
N ALA A 94 -6.32 -0.19 13.60
CA ALA A 94 -5.83 1.15 13.89
C ALA A 94 -6.98 2.16 13.99
N TYR A 95 -7.95 2.07 13.08
CA TYR A 95 -9.13 2.94 13.08
C TYR A 95 -10.01 2.73 14.31
N GLY A 96 -10.20 1.46 14.70
CA GLY A 96 -11.00 1.05 15.86
C GLY A 96 -10.28 1.15 17.21
N GLY A 97 -8.96 1.35 17.23
CA GLY A 97 -8.15 1.32 18.45
C GLY A 97 -8.18 -0.07 19.11
N THR A 98 -8.03 -1.11 18.32
CA THR A 98 -8.05 -2.51 18.77
C THR A 98 -6.72 -3.21 18.49
N GLY A 99 -6.56 -4.47 18.89
CA GLY A 99 -5.36 -5.25 18.63
C GLY A 99 -4.09 -4.56 19.15
N GLU A 100 -3.15 -4.34 18.27
CA GLU A 100 -1.89 -3.67 18.58
C GLU A 100 -2.06 -2.16 18.86
N PHE A 101 -3.18 -1.56 18.42
CA PHE A 101 -3.53 -0.15 18.57
C PHE A 101 -4.50 0.13 19.72
N LYS A 102 -4.67 -0.81 20.66
CA LYS A 102 -5.63 -0.70 21.77
C LYS A 102 -5.44 0.51 22.68
N ASP A 103 -4.24 1.07 22.71
CA ASP A 103 -3.90 2.22 23.55
C ASP A 103 -3.98 3.55 22.78
N GLU A 104 -4.05 3.51 21.44
CA GLU A 104 -4.10 4.69 20.58
C GLU A 104 -4.76 4.37 19.24
N ALA A 105 -5.96 4.89 19.01
CA ALA A 105 -6.63 4.81 17.72
C ALA A 105 -6.06 5.84 16.74
N TYR A 106 -5.82 5.43 15.50
CA TYR A 106 -5.39 6.30 14.41
C TYR A 106 -6.57 6.55 13.48
N GLN A 107 -7.02 7.80 13.42
CA GLN A 107 -8.14 8.25 12.59
C GLN A 107 -7.70 9.45 11.72
N GLY A 108 -8.64 10.04 10.98
CA GLY A 108 -8.38 11.18 10.11
C GLY A 108 -8.12 10.79 8.65
N TYR A 109 -8.36 9.51 8.32
CA TYR A 109 -8.36 8.95 6.98
C TYR A 109 -9.63 8.10 6.75
N GLN A 110 -9.95 7.87 5.50
CA GLN A 110 -11.12 7.11 5.07
C GLN A 110 -10.76 6.24 3.86
N ALA A 111 -11.52 5.19 3.63
CA ALA A 111 -11.28 4.27 2.52
C ALA A 111 -11.65 4.90 1.17
N VAL A 112 -10.90 4.51 0.15
CA VAL A 112 -11.21 4.80 -1.26
C VAL A 112 -11.56 3.53 -2.02
N ALA A 113 -10.69 2.51 -1.97
CA ALA A 113 -10.90 1.26 -2.68
C ALA A 113 -10.02 0.13 -2.12
N ASN A 114 -10.49 -1.13 -2.19
CA ASN A 114 -9.62 -2.28 -2.24
C ASN A 114 -8.88 -2.31 -3.58
N LEU A 115 -7.60 -2.64 -3.56
CA LEU A 115 -6.76 -2.69 -4.74
C LEU A 115 -6.53 -4.12 -5.22
N TYR A 116 -5.92 -4.95 -4.40
CA TYR A 116 -5.55 -6.33 -4.73
C TYR A 116 -5.23 -7.15 -3.47
N PRO A 117 -5.30 -8.50 -3.55
CA PRO A 117 -4.83 -9.35 -2.47
C PRO A 117 -3.30 -9.36 -2.39
N GLU A 118 -2.79 -9.36 -1.17
CA GLU A 118 -1.37 -9.45 -0.83
C GLU A 118 -1.08 -10.81 -0.19
N ALA A 119 -0.45 -11.69 -0.94
CA ALA A 119 -0.07 -13.02 -0.48
C ALA A 119 1.09 -12.95 0.53
N CYS A 120 0.98 -13.69 1.62
CA CYS A 120 2.07 -13.87 2.59
C CYS A 120 3.06 -14.89 2.03
N GLN A 121 4.13 -14.45 1.42
CA GLN A 121 5.12 -15.29 0.77
C GLN A 121 6.34 -15.45 1.68
N ILE A 122 6.79 -16.69 1.89
CA ILE A 122 8.02 -17.04 2.62
C ILE A 122 9.00 -17.55 1.59
N VAL A 123 10.09 -16.83 1.39
CA VAL A 123 11.06 -17.06 0.32
C VAL A 123 12.36 -17.61 0.90
N VAL A 124 12.84 -18.70 0.33
CA VAL A 124 14.16 -19.30 0.60
C VAL A 124 14.88 -19.58 -0.70
N LEU A 125 16.20 -19.81 -0.68
CA LEU A 125 16.92 -20.28 -1.87
C LEU A 125 16.48 -21.70 -2.23
N ALA A 126 16.43 -22.00 -3.53
CA ALA A 126 16.00 -23.31 -4.03
C ALA A 126 16.90 -24.46 -3.58
N ASP A 127 18.19 -24.19 -3.38
CA ASP A 127 19.21 -25.16 -2.95
C ASP A 127 19.43 -25.21 -1.43
N SER A 128 18.66 -24.44 -0.65
CA SER A 128 18.71 -24.48 0.81
C SER A 128 18.14 -25.79 1.38
N ASP A 129 18.50 -26.11 2.62
CA ASP A 129 17.97 -27.22 3.40
C ASP A 129 16.58 -26.95 4.01
N ILE A 130 15.99 -25.77 3.73
CA ILE A 130 14.69 -25.35 4.23
C ILE A 130 13.62 -25.78 3.22
N GLU A 131 12.86 -26.81 3.53
CA GLU A 131 11.80 -27.36 2.67
C GLU A 131 10.39 -27.04 3.16
N SER A 132 10.26 -26.68 4.44
CA SER A 132 8.99 -26.42 5.12
C SER A 132 9.11 -25.27 6.11
N THR A 133 7.97 -24.79 6.61
CA THR A 133 7.95 -23.75 7.65
C THR A 133 8.52 -24.21 8.98
N GLU A 134 8.56 -25.52 9.28
CA GLU A 134 9.16 -26.10 10.46
C GLU A 134 10.68 -25.96 10.48
N ASP A 135 11.32 -25.94 9.30
CA ASP A 135 12.77 -25.78 9.14
C ASP A 135 13.26 -24.35 9.42
N LEU A 136 12.34 -23.42 9.60
CA LEU A 136 12.66 -22.04 10.00
C LEU A 136 13.18 -21.93 11.44
N LEU A 137 13.04 -23.00 12.25
CA LEU A 137 13.53 -23.02 13.62
C LEU A 137 15.06 -22.84 13.68
N GLY A 138 15.52 -21.87 14.45
CA GLY A 138 16.93 -21.50 14.59
C GLY A 138 17.51 -20.70 13.44
N LYS A 139 16.72 -20.37 12.43
CA LYS A 139 17.15 -19.61 11.25
C LYS A 139 17.09 -18.10 11.48
N ARG A 140 17.86 -17.38 10.68
CA ARG A 140 17.86 -15.90 10.63
C ARG A 140 16.95 -15.44 9.49
N ILE A 141 15.88 -14.73 9.83
CA ILE A 141 14.75 -14.47 8.93
C ILE A 141 14.45 -12.96 8.87
N SER A 142 14.42 -12.42 7.66
CA SER A 142 13.86 -11.07 7.49
C SER A 142 12.34 -11.14 7.56
N ILE A 143 11.78 -10.37 8.50
CA ILE A 143 10.34 -10.27 8.74
C ILE A 143 9.71 -9.01 8.07
N GLY A 144 10.43 -8.37 7.16
CA GLY A 144 10.03 -7.11 6.54
C GLY A 144 10.55 -5.88 7.28
N GLU A 145 10.33 -4.73 6.70
CA GLU A 145 10.72 -3.45 7.29
C GLU A 145 9.92 -3.16 8.57
N ALA A 146 10.55 -2.52 9.55
CA ALA A 146 9.85 -2.12 10.77
C ALA A 146 8.65 -1.20 10.46
N GLU A 147 7.52 -1.38 11.11
CA GLU A 147 6.24 -0.71 10.85
C GLU A 147 5.60 -1.09 9.50
N SER A 148 6.04 -2.18 8.85
CA SER A 148 5.37 -2.73 7.66
C SER A 148 4.25 -3.71 8.03
N GLY A 149 3.33 -3.92 7.08
CA GLY A 149 2.34 -4.99 7.19
C GLY A 149 2.99 -6.38 7.15
N THR A 150 4.09 -6.53 6.39
CA THR A 150 4.87 -7.76 6.33
C THR A 150 5.44 -8.16 7.69
N GLU A 151 6.01 -7.20 8.44
CA GLU A 151 6.51 -7.45 9.80
C GLU A 151 5.41 -8.04 10.69
N ARG A 152 4.22 -7.46 10.62
CA ARG A 152 3.08 -7.93 11.38
C ARG A 152 2.68 -9.36 10.97
N ASN A 153 2.46 -9.59 9.67
CA ASN A 153 2.04 -10.89 9.17
C ASN A 153 3.09 -11.98 9.50
N ALA A 154 4.37 -11.69 9.33
CA ALA A 154 5.47 -12.60 9.69
C ALA A 154 5.43 -12.98 11.18
N LYS A 155 5.27 -12.00 12.08
CA LYS A 155 5.14 -12.27 13.52
C LYS A 155 3.92 -13.13 13.85
N GLN A 156 2.77 -12.88 13.20
CA GLN A 156 1.57 -13.68 13.39
C GLN A 156 1.73 -15.11 12.88
N ILE A 157 2.33 -15.30 11.70
CA ILE A 157 2.60 -16.62 11.12
C ILE A 157 3.60 -17.39 11.99
N LEU A 158 4.73 -16.78 12.36
CA LEU A 158 5.73 -17.42 13.23
C LEU A 158 5.13 -17.79 14.60
N SER A 159 4.31 -16.92 15.18
CA SER A 159 3.58 -17.21 16.43
C SER A 159 2.61 -18.38 16.27
N ALA A 160 1.88 -18.45 15.16
CA ALA A 160 0.97 -19.55 14.86
C ALA A 160 1.71 -20.89 14.62
N LEU A 161 2.94 -20.82 14.13
CA LEU A 161 3.84 -21.97 14.03
C LEU A 161 4.45 -22.38 15.40
N GLY A 162 4.19 -21.60 16.46
CA GLY A 162 4.77 -21.82 17.79
C GLY A 162 6.20 -21.26 17.93
N MET A 163 6.66 -20.49 16.95
CA MET A 163 8.00 -19.88 16.96
C MET A 163 7.92 -18.47 17.54
N ASN A 164 8.64 -18.21 18.60
CA ASN A 164 8.70 -16.92 19.27
C ASN A 164 10.13 -16.35 19.28
N ASN A 165 10.30 -15.15 19.84
CA ASN A 165 11.61 -14.54 20.03
C ASN A 165 12.56 -15.46 20.79
N GLY A 166 13.72 -15.77 20.17
CA GLY A 166 14.72 -16.68 20.67
C GLY A 166 14.68 -18.07 20.04
N MET A 167 13.62 -18.43 19.32
CA MET A 167 13.54 -19.65 18.51
C MET A 167 13.94 -19.39 17.04
N VAL A 168 13.79 -18.18 16.58
CA VAL A 168 14.27 -17.65 15.28
C VAL A 168 14.92 -16.29 15.52
N GLU A 169 15.90 -15.94 14.70
CA GLU A 169 16.50 -14.60 14.69
C GLU A 169 15.75 -13.73 13.71
N MET A 170 14.90 -12.82 14.19
CA MET A 170 14.13 -11.91 13.36
C MET A 170 14.92 -10.64 13.09
N VAL A 171 15.04 -10.25 11.81
CA VAL A 171 15.66 -8.98 11.38
C VAL A 171 14.68 -8.17 10.52
N ASN A 172 14.77 -6.85 10.61
CA ASN A 172 13.95 -5.96 9.80
C ASN A 172 14.75 -5.43 8.61
N LEU A 173 14.36 -5.83 7.40
CA LEU A 173 14.95 -5.40 6.13
C LEU A 173 13.84 -5.04 5.15
N ASP A 174 14.09 -4.06 4.28
CA ASP A 174 13.27 -3.88 3.08
C ASP A 174 13.44 -5.06 2.12
N TYR A 175 12.54 -5.22 1.16
CA TYR A 175 12.54 -6.39 0.27
C TYR A 175 13.80 -6.50 -0.59
N THR A 176 14.33 -5.39 -1.09
CA THR A 176 15.53 -5.37 -1.93
C THR A 176 16.75 -5.84 -1.14
N LYS A 177 16.89 -5.34 0.09
CA LYS A 177 17.97 -5.74 0.98
C LYS A 177 17.80 -7.18 1.45
N ALA A 178 16.59 -7.61 1.76
CA ALA A 178 16.30 -8.99 2.16
C ALA A 178 16.66 -9.97 1.04
N ALA A 179 16.31 -9.67 -0.22
CA ALA A 179 16.68 -10.50 -1.36
C ALA A 179 18.20 -10.59 -1.55
N ALA A 180 18.90 -9.46 -1.43
CA ALA A 180 20.36 -9.43 -1.52
C ALA A 180 21.03 -10.23 -0.38
N GLU A 181 20.62 -10.03 0.88
CA GLU A 181 21.15 -10.77 2.04
C GLU A 181 20.82 -12.27 1.97
N LEU A 182 19.66 -12.65 1.38
CA LEU A 182 19.35 -14.07 1.14
C LEU A 182 20.29 -14.66 0.08
N ALA A 183 20.52 -13.97 -1.03
CA ALA A 183 21.45 -14.43 -2.07
C ALA A 183 22.89 -14.56 -1.56
N ASP A 184 23.32 -13.69 -0.64
CA ASP A 184 24.64 -13.70 -0.02
C ASP A 184 24.76 -14.70 1.14
N GLY A 185 23.65 -15.35 1.57
CA GLY A 185 23.61 -16.29 2.68
C GLY A 185 23.71 -15.64 4.07
N GLU A 186 23.47 -14.33 4.16
CA GLU A 186 23.46 -13.57 5.42
C GLU A 186 22.15 -13.75 6.19
N ILE A 187 21.06 -14.13 5.50
CA ILE A 187 19.80 -14.60 6.08
C ILE A 187 19.37 -15.91 5.41
N ASP A 188 18.54 -16.69 6.08
CA ASP A 188 18.08 -18.00 5.62
C ASP A 188 16.74 -17.92 4.86
N ALA A 189 15.91 -16.93 5.20
CA ALA A 189 14.59 -16.72 4.61
C ALA A 189 14.15 -15.26 4.71
N PHE A 190 13.19 -14.86 3.90
CA PHE A 190 12.49 -13.61 4.13
C PHE A 190 10.98 -13.71 3.86
N PHE A 191 10.22 -12.94 4.62
CA PHE A 191 8.80 -12.74 4.41
C PHE A 191 8.57 -11.58 3.44
N CYS A 192 7.60 -11.76 2.53
CA CYS A 192 7.11 -10.74 1.63
C CYS A 192 5.58 -10.84 1.55
N THR A 193 4.86 -9.91 2.19
CA THR A 193 3.42 -9.80 2.01
C THR A 193 3.14 -8.73 0.97
N ALA A 194 2.81 -9.17 -0.24
CA ALA A 194 2.61 -8.32 -1.39
C ALA A 194 1.74 -9.01 -2.46
N GLY A 195 1.25 -8.25 -3.44
CA GLY A 195 0.64 -8.85 -4.62
C GLY A 195 1.63 -9.76 -5.35
N ILE A 196 1.15 -10.87 -5.89
CA ILE A 196 1.94 -11.70 -6.79
C ILE A 196 1.99 -10.99 -8.15
N LYS A 197 2.91 -11.07 -8.90
CA LYS A 197 4.26 -11.46 -9.08
C LYS A 197 5.20 -10.31 -8.64
N THR A 198 5.67 -10.36 -7.41
CA THR A 198 6.52 -9.28 -6.86
C THR A 198 7.87 -9.25 -7.58
N ASN A 199 8.28 -8.09 -8.10
CA ASN A 199 9.48 -7.96 -8.92
C ASN A 199 10.75 -8.45 -8.22
N VAL A 200 10.94 -8.10 -6.94
CA VAL A 200 12.14 -8.50 -6.19
C VAL A 200 12.27 -10.02 -6.06
N ILE A 201 11.15 -10.73 -5.90
CA ILE A 201 11.14 -12.20 -5.85
C ILE A 201 11.44 -12.79 -7.23
N GLU A 202 10.85 -12.22 -8.30
CA GLU A 202 11.09 -12.68 -9.67
C GLU A 202 12.54 -12.46 -10.12
N GLU A 203 13.15 -11.35 -9.73
CA GLU A 203 14.57 -11.09 -10.03
C GLU A 203 15.47 -12.08 -9.28
N LEU A 204 15.26 -12.28 -7.99
CA LEU A 204 15.99 -13.27 -7.21
C LEU A 204 15.81 -14.69 -7.75
N ALA A 205 14.58 -15.04 -8.18
CA ALA A 205 14.28 -16.34 -8.77
C ALA A 205 15.08 -16.61 -10.05
N LYS A 206 15.27 -15.59 -10.89
CA LYS A 206 16.10 -15.69 -12.12
C LYS A 206 17.59 -15.80 -11.84
N GLU A 207 18.07 -15.12 -10.81
CA GLU A 207 19.51 -15.03 -10.51
C GLU A 207 20.02 -16.21 -9.70
N SER A 208 19.29 -16.61 -8.65
CA SER A 208 19.74 -17.58 -7.67
C SER A 208 18.82 -18.81 -7.54
N GLY A 209 17.62 -18.75 -8.11
CA GLY A 209 16.58 -19.75 -7.86
C GLY A 209 15.97 -19.63 -6.46
N ILE A 210 14.68 -19.81 -6.37
CA ILE A 210 13.95 -19.71 -5.09
C ILE A 210 13.02 -20.90 -4.88
N ARG A 211 12.62 -21.09 -3.62
CA ARG A 211 11.46 -21.87 -3.21
C ARG A 211 10.56 -20.97 -2.36
N LEU A 212 9.25 -21.03 -2.62
CA LEU A 212 8.26 -20.51 -1.69
C LEU A 212 7.84 -21.62 -0.74
N LEU A 213 7.74 -21.32 0.55
CA LEU A 213 7.27 -22.29 1.53
C LEU A 213 5.74 -22.23 1.67
N ASP A 214 5.12 -23.40 1.67
CA ASP A 214 3.70 -23.57 2.00
C ASP A 214 3.47 -23.26 3.49
N ILE A 215 2.41 -22.50 3.79
CA ILE A 215 1.96 -22.32 5.16
C ILE A 215 1.00 -23.46 5.48
N GLY A 216 1.47 -24.49 6.16
CA GLY A 216 0.74 -25.71 6.45
C GLY A 216 -0.71 -25.48 6.93
N GLU A 217 -1.61 -26.41 6.59
CA GLU A 217 -3.06 -26.27 6.82
C GLU A 217 -3.42 -25.93 8.27
N ASP A 218 -2.79 -26.57 9.24
CA ASP A 218 -3.04 -26.30 10.66
C ASP A 218 -2.67 -24.87 11.05
N CYS A 219 -1.58 -24.32 10.50
CA CYS A 219 -1.16 -22.94 10.72
C CYS A 219 -2.16 -21.96 10.07
N ARG A 220 -2.55 -22.21 8.82
CA ARG A 220 -3.56 -21.39 8.12
C ARG A 220 -4.88 -21.37 8.89
N ASN A 221 -5.37 -22.52 9.36
CA ASN A 221 -6.61 -22.60 10.12
C ASN A 221 -6.55 -21.85 11.46
N ARG A 222 -5.40 -21.91 12.17
CA ARG A 222 -5.21 -21.11 13.40
C ARG A 222 -5.22 -19.61 13.11
N LEU A 223 -4.57 -19.17 12.03
CA LEU A 223 -4.52 -17.76 11.64
C LEU A 223 -5.89 -17.23 11.23
N LEU A 224 -6.65 -17.99 10.41
CA LEU A 224 -8.02 -17.61 10.02
C LEU A 224 -8.99 -17.51 11.20
N ALA A 225 -8.81 -18.39 12.20
CA ALA A 225 -9.63 -18.34 13.41
C ALA A 225 -9.27 -17.15 14.32
N ALA A 226 -8.00 -16.74 14.35
CA ALA A 226 -7.51 -15.65 15.18
C ALA A 226 -7.65 -14.28 14.53
N TYR A 227 -7.57 -14.20 13.20
CA TYR A 227 -7.51 -12.97 12.41
C TYR A 227 -8.48 -13.06 11.22
N PRO A 228 -9.72 -12.57 11.36
CA PRO A 228 -10.76 -12.68 10.32
C PRO A 228 -10.44 -11.97 9.00
N SER A 229 -9.49 -11.05 9.01
CA SER A 229 -9.07 -10.30 7.80
C SER A 229 -8.19 -11.12 6.86
N TYR A 230 -7.67 -12.28 7.29
CA TYR A 230 -7.00 -13.19 6.39
C TYR A 230 -7.99 -13.99 5.54
N SER A 231 -7.55 -14.35 4.35
CA SER A 231 -8.23 -15.29 3.47
C SER A 231 -7.24 -16.33 2.95
N PHE A 232 -7.74 -17.51 2.57
CA PHE A 232 -6.92 -18.49 1.86
C PHE A 232 -6.47 -17.92 0.52
N TYR A 233 -5.23 -18.25 0.17
CA TYR A 233 -4.66 -17.85 -1.10
C TYR A 233 -3.72 -18.93 -1.63
N THR A 234 -3.78 -19.20 -2.93
CA THR A 234 -2.85 -20.06 -3.63
C THR A 234 -1.99 -19.20 -4.55
N VAL A 235 -0.68 -19.25 -4.40
CA VAL A 235 0.27 -18.72 -5.38
C VAL A 235 0.38 -19.77 -6.49
N PRO A 236 -0.16 -19.52 -7.70
CA PRO A 236 -0.17 -20.53 -8.75
C PRO A 236 1.25 -20.92 -9.18
N ALA A 237 1.40 -22.16 -9.62
CA ALA A 237 2.60 -22.60 -10.32
C ALA A 237 2.96 -21.63 -11.46
N ASP A 238 4.23 -21.53 -11.79
CA ASP A 238 4.77 -20.64 -12.83
C ASP A 238 4.56 -19.12 -12.56
N THR A 239 4.18 -18.76 -11.31
CA THR A 239 4.14 -17.34 -10.90
C THR A 239 5.53 -16.74 -10.95
N TYR A 240 6.55 -17.46 -10.46
CA TYR A 240 7.95 -17.05 -10.48
C TYR A 240 8.80 -18.03 -11.27
N THR A 241 9.91 -17.55 -11.79
CA THR A 241 10.87 -18.39 -12.53
C THR A 241 11.31 -19.57 -11.67
N GLY A 242 11.09 -20.80 -12.17
CA GLY A 242 11.49 -22.04 -11.49
C GLY A 242 10.52 -22.56 -10.41
N GLN A 243 9.45 -21.84 -10.09
CA GLN A 243 8.40 -22.32 -9.19
C GLN A 243 7.42 -23.20 -10.00
N SER A 244 7.52 -24.53 -9.87
CA SER A 244 6.77 -25.51 -10.66
C SER A 244 5.46 -25.99 -10.03
N GLU A 245 5.19 -25.64 -8.77
CA GLU A 245 4.05 -26.12 -8.01
C GLU A 245 3.26 -24.93 -7.42
N ASP A 246 1.96 -25.17 -7.18
CA ASP A 246 1.14 -24.25 -6.41
C ASP A 246 1.64 -24.18 -4.96
N VAL A 247 1.56 -23.00 -4.34
CA VAL A 247 1.94 -22.79 -2.95
C VAL A 247 0.76 -22.24 -2.17
N GLU A 248 0.33 -22.98 -1.16
CA GLU A 248 -0.79 -22.62 -0.30
C GLU A 248 -0.35 -21.64 0.78
N THR A 249 -1.02 -20.49 0.86
CA THR A 249 -0.73 -19.44 1.81
C THR A 249 -1.98 -18.70 2.27
N LEU A 250 -1.81 -17.56 2.87
CA LEU A 250 -2.86 -16.61 3.25
C LEU A 250 -2.64 -15.27 2.54
N CYS A 251 -3.68 -14.49 2.40
CA CYS A 251 -3.58 -13.12 1.94
C CYS A 251 -4.41 -12.16 2.80
N VAL A 252 -4.04 -10.90 2.72
CA VAL A 252 -4.81 -9.73 3.19
C VAL A 252 -5.11 -8.82 2.00
N GLN A 253 -6.01 -7.83 2.16
CA GLN A 253 -6.32 -6.88 1.09
C GLN A 253 -5.50 -5.60 1.24
N ALA A 254 -4.97 -5.08 0.13
CA ALA A 254 -4.41 -3.74 0.05
C ALA A 254 -5.52 -2.71 -0.13
N VAL A 255 -5.60 -1.70 0.72
CA VAL A 255 -6.63 -0.66 0.69
C VAL A 255 -6.01 0.70 0.39
N LEU A 256 -6.53 1.39 -0.62
CA LEU A 256 -6.24 2.79 -0.87
C LEU A 256 -7.01 3.66 0.12
N LEU A 257 -6.30 4.52 0.81
CA LEU A 257 -6.78 5.42 1.84
C LEU A 257 -6.57 6.88 1.44
N ALA A 258 -7.51 7.74 1.80
CA ALA A 258 -7.42 9.18 1.63
C ALA A 258 -7.60 9.91 2.96
N SER A 259 -6.87 11.00 3.15
CA SER A 259 -7.09 11.91 4.29
C SER A 259 -8.50 12.49 4.24
N GLU A 260 -9.22 12.48 5.36
CA GLU A 260 -10.53 13.13 5.52
C GLU A 260 -10.53 14.64 5.16
N LYS A 261 -9.35 15.25 5.03
CA LYS A 261 -9.17 16.68 4.70
C LYS A 261 -9.10 16.96 3.21
N LEU A 262 -8.99 15.94 2.36
CA LEU A 262 -9.17 16.12 0.93
C LEU A 262 -10.63 16.47 0.63
N SER A 263 -10.86 17.30 -0.39
CA SER A 263 -12.22 17.64 -0.78
C SER A 263 -12.93 16.45 -1.44
N GLU A 264 -14.27 16.43 -1.34
CA GLU A 264 -15.09 15.41 -2.00
C GLU A 264 -14.80 15.33 -3.50
N ASP A 265 -14.72 16.48 -4.20
CA ASP A 265 -14.41 16.56 -5.63
C ASP A 265 -13.02 15.97 -5.94
N THR A 266 -12.02 16.25 -5.09
CA THR A 266 -10.67 15.70 -5.27
C THR A 266 -10.66 14.18 -5.16
N VAL A 267 -11.27 13.63 -4.11
CA VAL A 267 -11.25 12.17 -3.92
C VAL A 267 -12.16 11.46 -4.92
N LYS A 268 -13.28 12.08 -5.32
CA LYS A 268 -14.11 11.57 -6.41
C LYS A 268 -13.31 11.43 -7.70
N LEU A 269 -12.59 12.48 -8.08
CA LEU A 269 -11.73 12.46 -9.27
C LEU A 269 -10.60 11.41 -9.14
N LEU A 270 -9.97 11.30 -7.97
CA LEU A 270 -8.96 10.27 -7.72
C LEU A 270 -9.54 8.86 -7.85
N THR A 271 -10.78 8.63 -7.38
CA THR A 271 -11.45 7.34 -7.53
C THR A 271 -11.78 7.06 -8.99
N GLU A 272 -12.28 8.05 -9.73
CA GLU A 272 -12.54 7.94 -11.17
C GLU A 272 -11.27 7.58 -11.96
N LEU A 273 -10.15 8.27 -11.69
CA LEU A 273 -8.86 7.99 -12.33
C LEU A 273 -8.37 6.55 -12.08
N LEU A 274 -8.63 5.97 -10.90
CA LEU A 274 -8.29 4.60 -10.58
C LEU A 274 -8.98 3.62 -11.55
N PHE A 275 -10.26 3.80 -11.82
CA PHE A 275 -11.04 2.86 -12.64
C PHE A 275 -10.94 3.16 -14.13
N VAL A 276 -10.91 4.44 -14.53
CA VAL A 276 -10.73 4.83 -15.94
C VAL A 276 -9.38 4.35 -16.49
N HIS A 277 -8.32 4.39 -15.66
CA HIS A 277 -6.97 3.98 -16.03
C HIS A 277 -6.54 2.64 -15.43
N GLU A 278 -7.49 1.81 -14.99
CA GLU A 278 -7.21 0.52 -14.36
C GLU A 278 -6.22 -0.33 -15.19
N LYS A 279 -6.44 -0.45 -16.49
CA LYS A 279 -5.57 -1.22 -17.40
C LYS A 279 -4.17 -0.65 -17.53
N ASP A 280 -4.06 0.68 -17.58
CA ASP A 280 -2.77 1.35 -17.68
C ASP A 280 -1.97 1.18 -16.37
N ILE A 281 -2.64 1.26 -15.22
CA ILE A 281 -2.04 1.03 -13.91
C ILE A 281 -1.60 -0.42 -13.77
N ARG A 282 -2.45 -1.39 -14.12
CA ARG A 282 -2.12 -2.83 -14.12
C ARG A 282 -0.88 -3.11 -14.96
N TYR A 283 -0.83 -2.57 -16.16
CA TYR A 283 0.31 -2.75 -17.05
C TYR A 283 1.58 -2.10 -16.51
N ALA A 284 1.51 -0.84 -16.05
CA ALA A 284 2.67 -0.09 -15.58
C ALA A 284 3.25 -0.63 -14.26
N ALA A 285 2.40 -1.09 -13.35
CA ALA A 285 2.80 -1.62 -12.04
C ALA A 285 2.95 -3.14 -12.01
N SER A 286 2.55 -3.85 -13.08
CA SER A 286 2.50 -5.32 -13.14
C SER A 286 1.68 -5.94 -12.00
N ILE A 287 0.54 -5.33 -11.65
CA ILE A 287 -0.32 -5.75 -10.54
C ILE A 287 -1.68 -6.25 -11.04
N ASN A 288 -2.33 -7.07 -10.23
CA ASN A 288 -3.66 -7.59 -10.51
C ASN A 288 -4.73 -6.79 -9.74
N LEU A 289 -4.99 -5.55 -10.19
CA LEU A 289 -6.07 -4.72 -9.63
C LEU A 289 -7.44 -5.37 -9.82
N SER A 290 -8.37 -5.09 -8.92
CA SER A 290 -9.78 -5.42 -9.12
C SER A 290 -10.33 -4.72 -10.37
N GLU A 291 -10.86 -5.53 -11.31
CA GLU A 291 -11.45 -5.02 -12.57
C GLU A 291 -12.87 -4.46 -12.37
N LYS A 292 -13.52 -4.88 -11.28
CA LYS A 292 -14.90 -4.51 -10.99
C LYS A 292 -14.97 -3.57 -9.80
N GLU A 293 -15.73 -2.53 -9.95
CA GLU A 293 -15.96 -1.55 -8.89
C GLU A 293 -16.63 -2.15 -7.66
N GLU A 294 -17.50 -3.16 -7.85
CA GLU A 294 -18.14 -3.88 -6.76
C GLU A 294 -17.14 -4.63 -5.88
N ASP A 295 -16.06 -5.17 -6.47
CA ASP A 295 -15.02 -5.89 -5.73
C ASP A 295 -14.15 -4.90 -4.92
N ALA A 296 -14.00 -3.67 -5.42
CA ALA A 296 -13.19 -2.63 -4.77
C ALA A 296 -13.81 -2.07 -3.49
N VAL A 297 -15.06 -2.37 -3.20
CA VAL A 297 -15.74 -1.94 -1.96
C VAL A 297 -15.95 -3.07 -0.95
N ASN A 298 -15.70 -4.31 -1.35
CA ASN A 298 -15.96 -5.48 -0.52
C ASN A 298 -14.96 -5.60 0.64
N GLY A 299 -15.47 -5.94 1.85
CA GLY A 299 -14.64 -6.24 3.01
C GLY A 299 -13.99 -5.03 3.69
N ILE A 300 -14.25 -3.82 3.22
CA ILE A 300 -13.80 -2.59 3.90
C ILE A 300 -14.74 -2.29 5.06
N THR A 301 -14.18 -2.18 6.26
CA THR A 301 -14.94 -2.03 7.53
C THR A 301 -14.95 -0.60 8.06
N ILE A 302 -14.01 0.25 7.60
CA ILE A 302 -13.96 1.67 7.97
C ILE A 302 -14.82 2.51 7.01
N PRO A 303 -15.22 3.74 7.41
CA PRO A 303 -15.96 4.63 6.51
C PRO A 303 -15.21 4.93 5.21
N PHE A 304 -15.96 4.97 4.11
CA PHE A 304 -15.47 5.48 2.84
C PHE A 304 -15.42 7.01 2.84
N HIS A 305 -14.45 7.57 2.12
CA HIS A 305 -14.41 9.00 1.87
C HIS A 305 -15.62 9.42 1.05
N LYS A 306 -16.25 10.54 1.41
CA LYS A 306 -17.48 11.04 0.74
C LYS A 306 -17.30 11.20 -0.77
N GLY A 307 -16.11 11.59 -1.22
CA GLY A 307 -15.80 11.67 -2.65
C GLY A 307 -15.78 10.30 -3.34
N ALA A 308 -15.19 9.28 -2.70
CA ALA A 308 -15.25 7.91 -3.21
C ALA A 308 -16.68 7.39 -3.22
N ALA A 309 -17.45 7.62 -2.14
CA ALA A 309 -18.86 7.26 -2.07
C ALA A 309 -19.70 7.93 -3.16
N ALA A 310 -19.42 9.19 -3.49
CA ALA A 310 -20.10 9.89 -4.57
C ALA A 310 -19.81 9.26 -5.94
N TYR A 311 -18.56 8.84 -6.20
CA TYR A 311 -18.22 8.09 -7.40
C TYR A 311 -18.98 6.76 -7.47
N TYR A 312 -18.94 5.95 -6.42
CA TYR A 312 -19.61 4.64 -6.38
C TYR A 312 -21.13 4.78 -6.54
N ALA A 313 -21.74 5.78 -5.92
CA ALA A 313 -23.19 6.03 -6.05
C ALA A 313 -23.61 6.33 -7.49
N GLU A 314 -22.79 7.02 -8.29
CA GLU A 314 -23.03 7.26 -9.72
C GLU A 314 -22.98 5.96 -10.54
N HIS A 315 -22.28 4.92 -10.05
CA HIS A 315 -22.21 3.58 -10.64
C HIS A 315 -23.18 2.56 -9.98
N GLY A 316 -24.09 3.04 -9.12
CA GLY A 316 -25.12 2.20 -8.50
C GLY A 316 -24.64 1.37 -7.30
N ILE A 317 -23.47 1.70 -6.75
CA ILE A 317 -22.86 1.02 -5.60
C ILE A 317 -23.00 1.91 -4.37
N GLU A 318 -23.63 1.40 -3.31
CA GLU A 318 -23.75 2.11 -2.03
C GLU A 318 -22.67 1.68 -1.05
N VAL A 319 -21.98 2.66 -0.44
CA VAL A 319 -20.94 2.44 0.58
C VAL A 319 -21.21 3.30 1.81
N LYS A 320 -20.70 2.87 2.98
CA LYS A 320 -20.88 3.60 4.25
C LYS A 320 -19.85 4.72 4.38
N THR A 321 -20.29 5.91 4.76
CA THR A 321 -19.45 7.09 5.00
C THR A 321 -19.34 7.50 6.48
N GLU A 322 -20.06 6.79 7.35
CA GLU A 322 -20.12 6.99 8.82
C GLU A 322 -20.11 5.65 9.55
#